data_81329bd52fc2e59c120aa75f0634d0ca
#
_entry.id   81329bd52fc2e59c120aa75f0634d0ca
#
_cell.length_a   1.000
_cell.length_b   1.000
_cell.length_c   1.000
_cell.angle_alpha   90.00
_cell.angle_beta   90.00
_cell.angle_gamma   90.00
#
_symmetry.space_group_name_H-M   'P 1'
#
loop_
_entity.id
_entity.type
_entity.pdbx_description
1 polymer ?
#
loop_
_entity_poly.entity_id
_entity_poly.type
_entity_poly.pdbx_seq_one_letter_code
_entity_poly.pdbx_strand_id
1 'polypeptide(L)'
;MPQPVSAQSAADQGRRSEIAVGVFQHGANFHPLGDRLIFDLPQLPPGEIYEGSEEDGTVDVQLLYRTAPLQFLLKPRLSAKVQISTAGRTSFASGGAEWRQHILRGRLYGQVGIGLTLHDGYRFTPDPFAAGLPAQEAQRRYDIYRRRTSFGSQVLFNPNASLGVRVDRRWSIEVAWEHFSHRQLFSDQNPGIDNIGIRLSRTLGR
;
A
#
# COMPACT_ATOMS: atom_id res chain seq x y z
N MET A 1 -3.22 -34.90 -11.93
CA MET A 1 -4.30 -33.91 -12.05
C MET A 1 -4.57 -33.31 -10.67
N PRO A 2 -4.62 -31.99 -10.49
CA PRO A 2 -4.95 -31.40 -9.20
C PRO A 2 -6.40 -31.73 -8.84
N GLN A 3 -6.62 -32.22 -7.63
CA GLN A 3 -7.96 -32.52 -7.13
C GLN A 3 -8.79 -31.24 -7.00
N PRO A 4 -10.08 -31.25 -7.37
CA PRO A 4 -10.94 -30.09 -7.22
C PRO A 4 -11.06 -29.72 -5.73
N VAL A 5 -10.86 -28.45 -5.42
CA VAL A 5 -11.03 -27.91 -4.06
C VAL A 5 -12.50 -28.02 -3.68
N SER A 6 -12.82 -28.86 -2.70
CA SER A 6 -14.19 -28.95 -2.17
C SER A 6 -14.55 -27.66 -1.42
N ALA A 7 -15.86 -27.31 -1.38
CA ALA A 7 -16.35 -26.14 -0.64
C ALA A 7 -15.94 -26.16 0.85
N GLN A 8 -15.88 -27.35 1.44
CA GLN A 8 -15.46 -27.58 2.82
C GLN A 8 -13.97 -27.26 3.04
N SER A 9 -13.10 -27.64 2.08
CA SER A 9 -11.69 -27.28 2.03
C SER A 9 -11.48 -25.76 1.90
N ALA A 10 -12.35 -25.09 1.16
CA ALA A 10 -12.32 -23.64 0.97
C ALA A 10 -12.66 -22.88 2.28
N ALA A 11 -13.68 -23.34 3.00
CA ALA A 11 -14.09 -22.75 4.29
C ALA A 11 -13.02 -22.93 5.38
N ASP A 12 -12.34 -24.08 5.40
CA ASP A 12 -11.28 -24.36 6.39
C ASP A 12 -10.01 -23.52 6.16
N GLN A 13 -9.66 -23.24 4.92
CA GLN A 13 -8.53 -22.36 4.58
C GLN A 13 -8.78 -20.89 4.94
N GLY A 14 -10.03 -20.41 4.82
CA GLY A 14 -10.41 -19.06 5.25
C GLY A 14 -10.23 -18.82 6.76
N ARG A 15 -10.00 -19.87 7.55
CA ARG A 15 -9.82 -19.80 9.01
C ARG A 15 -8.37 -19.80 9.47
N ARG A 16 -7.40 -19.81 8.55
CA ARG A 16 -5.97 -19.95 8.88
C ARG A 16 -5.21 -18.66 8.62
N SER A 17 -4.06 -18.52 9.27
CA SER A 17 -3.11 -17.44 8.99
C SER A 17 -2.47 -17.60 7.61
N GLU A 18 -1.98 -16.52 7.06
CA GLU A 18 -1.35 -16.48 5.73
C GLU A 18 -0.06 -15.65 5.78
N ILE A 19 0.87 -16.02 4.91
CA ILE A 19 2.02 -15.20 4.54
C ILE A 19 1.96 -14.96 3.05
N ALA A 20 2.35 -13.75 2.61
CA ALA A 20 2.43 -13.44 1.19
C ALA A 20 3.70 -12.65 0.86
N VAL A 21 4.18 -12.87 -0.35
CA VAL A 21 5.23 -12.07 -0.97
C VAL A 21 4.63 -11.43 -2.21
N GLY A 22 4.92 -10.16 -2.43
CA GLY A 22 4.38 -9.40 -3.56
C GLY A 22 5.44 -8.55 -4.24
N VAL A 23 5.14 -8.20 -5.48
CA VAL A 23 5.88 -7.24 -6.29
C VAL A 23 4.89 -6.16 -6.70
N PHE A 24 5.24 -4.90 -6.44
CA PHE A 24 4.38 -3.74 -6.66
C PHE A 24 5.06 -2.72 -7.55
N GLN A 25 4.31 -2.09 -8.41
CA GLN A 25 4.67 -0.83 -9.01
C GLN A 25 4.52 0.25 -7.94
N HIS A 26 5.59 0.98 -7.67
CA HIS A 26 5.62 2.11 -6.78
C HIS A 26 5.11 3.36 -7.50
N GLY A 27 4.20 4.11 -6.89
CA GLY A 27 3.62 5.30 -7.50
C GLY A 27 2.81 4.96 -8.76
N ALA A 28 1.88 4.03 -8.68
CA ALA A 28 1.02 3.69 -9.81
C ALA A 28 0.01 4.82 -10.07
N ASN A 29 -0.10 5.25 -11.32
CA ASN A 29 -1.10 6.24 -11.76
C ASN A 29 -2.50 5.59 -11.86
N PHE A 30 -2.95 4.98 -10.75
CA PHE A 30 -4.20 4.25 -10.70
C PHE A 30 -4.85 4.38 -9.32
N HIS A 31 -6.01 5.00 -9.28
CA HIS A 31 -6.88 5.02 -8.10
C HIS A 31 -8.21 4.36 -8.45
N PRO A 32 -8.65 3.28 -7.73
CA PRO A 32 -9.83 2.50 -8.11
C PRO A 32 -11.15 3.27 -8.04
N LEU A 33 -11.18 4.38 -7.31
CA LEU A 33 -12.35 5.24 -7.19
C LEU A 33 -12.32 6.42 -8.18
N GLY A 34 -11.28 6.49 -9.03
CA GLY A 34 -11.07 7.53 -10.02
C GLY A 34 -10.71 8.89 -9.41
N ASP A 35 -10.31 9.81 -10.26
CA ASP A 35 -9.85 11.16 -9.89
C ASP A 35 -10.89 12.01 -9.14
N ARG A 36 -12.17 11.66 -9.24
CA ARG A 36 -13.27 12.39 -8.60
C ARG A 36 -13.31 12.31 -7.07
N LEU A 37 -12.57 11.38 -6.47
CA LEU A 37 -12.42 11.27 -5.02
C LEU A 37 -11.06 11.76 -4.52
N ILE A 38 -10.19 12.16 -5.41
CA ILE A 38 -9.00 12.94 -5.06
C ILE A 38 -9.54 14.34 -4.72
N PHE A 39 -9.46 14.68 -3.45
CA PHE A 39 -9.76 16.04 -3.01
C PHE A 39 -8.71 16.96 -3.62
N ASP A 40 -9.17 18.05 -4.25
CA ASP A 40 -8.26 19.11 -4.66
C ASP A 40 -7.40 19.51 -3.47
N LEU A 41 -6.08 19.38 -3.62
CA LEU A 41 -5.17 19.88 -2.60
C LEU A 41 -5.35 21.41 -2.55
N PRO A 42 -5.43 22.01 -1.35
CA PRO A 42 -5.52 23.45 -1.24
C PRO A 42 -4.32 24.08 -1.94
N GLN A 43 -4.55 25.19 -2.64
CA GLN A 43 -3.45 25.99 -3.17
C GLN A 43 -2.63 26.51 -1.99
N LEU A 44 -1.36 26.21 -2.02
CA LEU A 44 -0.46 26.49 -0.91
C LEU A 44 0.17 27.87 -1.05
N PRO A 45 0.57 28.49 0.05
CA PRO A 45 1.26 29.75 0.03
C PRO A 45 2.52 29.69 -0.84
N PRO A 46 2.90 30.77 -1.54
CA PRO A 46 4.15 30.83 -2.29
C PRO A 46 5.34 30.49 -1.38
N GLY A 47 6.18 29.56 -1.82
CA GLY A 47 7.37 29.10 -1.06
C GLY A 47 7.19 27.77 -0.35
N GLU A 48 5.98 27.22 -0.26
CA GLU A 48 5.77 25.85 0.18
C GLU A 48 5.80 24.91 -1.02
N ILE A 49 6.68 23.94 -1.02
CA ILE A 49 6.91 23.04 -2.14
C ILE A 49 6.25 21.72 -1.84
N TYR A 50 5.22 21.43 -2.61
CA TYR A 50 4.35 20.28 -2.42
C TYR A 50 4.23 19.47 -3.71
N GLU A 51 5.28 19.03 -4.25
CA GLU A 51 5.22 18.08 -5.36
C GLU A 51 5.75 16.74 -4.91
N GLY A 52 5.04 15.73 -5.24
CA GLY A 52 5.33 14.40 -4.78
C GLY A 52 4.83 13.35 -5.75
N SER A 53 4.71 13.66 -7.02
CA SER A 53 4.30 12.71 -8.04
C SER A 53 5.44 11.85 -8.57
N GLU A 54 6.67 12.08 -8.11
CA GLU A 54 7.83 11.55 -8.81
C GLU A 54 8.48 10.31 -8.17
N GLU A 55 7.79 9.68 -7.25
CA GLU A 55 8.19 8.34 -6.80
C GLU A 55 7.57 7.23 -7.66
N ASP A 56 7.17 7.52 -8.87
CA ASP A 56 6.56 6.57 -9.79
C ASP A 56 7.56 5.68 -10.55
N GLY A 57 7.05 4.66 -11.21
CA GLY A 57 7.77 3.86 -12.19
C GLY A 57 8.84 2.93 -11.63
N THR A 58 8.95 2.77 -10.32
CA THR A 58 9.88 1.83 -9.68
C THR A 58 9.17 0.59 -9.15
N VAL A 59 9.93 -0.37 -8.63
CA VAL A 59 9.41 -1.65 -8.15
C VAL A 59 9.68 -1.80 -6.66
N ASP A 60 8.66 -2.24 -5.93
CA ASP A 60 8.76 -2.60 -4.52
C ASP A 60 8.58 -4.10 -4.32
N VAL A 61 9.21 -4.62 -3.26
CA VAL A 61 8.96 -5.97 -2.76
C VAL A 61 8.19 -5.88 -1.45
N GLN A 62 7.09 -6.62 -1.34
CA GLN A 62 6.25 -6.65 -0.16
C GLN A 62 6.28 -8.02 0.51
N LEU A 63 6.42 -8.03 1.84
CA LEU A 63 6.14 -9.16 2.71
C LEU A 63 4.91 -8.83 3.55
N LEU A 64 3.96 -9.76 3.60
CA LEU A 64 2.70 -9.60 4.31
C LEU A 64 2.40 -10.83 5.14
N TYR A 65 1.98 -10.62 6.40
CA TYR A 65 1.38 -11.62 7.27
C TYR A 65 -0.06 -11.25 7.58
N ARG A 66 -0.96 -12.24 7.57
CA ARG A 66 -2.36 -12.12 7.99
C ARG A 66 -2.68 -13.16 9.04
N THR A 67 -3.34 -12.78 10.11
CA THR A 67 -3.85 -13.74 11.09
C THR A 67 -4.99 -14.57 10.51
N ALA A 68 -5.37 -15.63 11.20
CA ALA A 68 -6.71 -16.21 11.06
C ALA A 68 -7.78 -15.13 11.34
N PRO A 69 -8.98 -15.23 10.77
CA PRO A 69 -10.07 -14.31 11.07
C PRO A 69 -10.41 -14.32 12.55
N LEU A 70 -10.50 -13.14 13.15
CA LEU A 70 -10.92 -13.01 14.54
C LEU A 70 -12.41 -13.40 14.67
N GLN A 71 -12.75 -14.03 15.78
CA GLN A 71 -14.12 -14.53 16.02
C GLN A 71 -14.99 -13.43 16.66
N PHE A 72 -14.99 -12.24 16.04
CA PHE A 72 -15.84 -11.15 16.47
C PHE A 72 -16.48 -10.45 15.26
N LEU A 73 -17.22 -9.36 15.47
CA LEU A 73 -17.98 -8.64 14.45
C LEU A 73 -17.20 -8.46 13.12
N LEU A 74 -17.83 -8.86 12.02
CA LEU A 74 -17.28 -8.84 10.65
C LEU A 74 -16.03 -9.73 10.43
N LYS A 75 -15.57 -10.47 11.44
CA LYS A 75 -14.44 -11.42 11.35
C LYS A 75 -13.21 -10.86 10.64
N PRO A 76 -12.68 -9.71 11.08
CA PRO A 76 -11.48 -9.14 10.47
C PRO A 76 -10.28 -10.07 10.65
N ARG A 77 -9.33 -9.94 9.75
CA ARG A 77 -7.97 -10.51 9.85
C ARG A 77 -7.03 -9.36 10.19
N LEU A 78 -6.21 -9.50 11.20
CA LEU A 78 -5.13 -8.54 11.41
C LEU A 78 -4.06 -8.78 10.36
N SER A 79 -3.49 -7.72 9.84
CA SER A 79 -2.40 -7.75 8.88
C SER A 79 -1.20 -6.94 9.37
N ALA A 80 -0.02 -7.43 9.06
CA ALA A 80 1.23 -6.71 9.19
C ALA A 80 2.01 -6.86 7.88
N LYS A 81 2.50 -5.75 7.33
CA LYS A 81 3.22 -5.75 6.06
C LYS A 81 4.38 -4.78 6.06
N VAL A 82 5.41 -5.15 5.31
CA VAL A 82 6.53 -4.29 4.97
C VAL A 82 6.66 -4.29 3.46
N GLN A 83 6.77 -3.11 2.88
CA GLN A 83 6.97 -2.90 1.46
C GLN A 83 8.23 -2.06 1.27
N ILE A 84 9.22 -2.62 0.61
CA ILE A 84 10.56 -2.04 0.46
C ILE A 84 10.77 -1.65 -1.00
N SER A 85 11.10 -0.40 -1.23
CA SER A 85 11.46 0.09 -2.54
C SER A 85 12.85 -0.42 -2.96
N THR A 86 12.91 -1.03 -4.15
CA THR A 86 14.17 -1.54 -4.71
C THR A 86 15.04 -0.44 -5.34
N ALA A 87 14.48 0.75 -5.53
CA ALA A 87 15.13 1.91 -6.16
C ALA A 87 15.48 3.03 -5.16
N GLY A 88 15.44 2.75 -3.83
CA GLY A 88 15.71 3.75 -2.80
C GLY A 88 14.63 4.85 -2.72
N ARG A 89 13.40 4.53 -3.12
CA ARG A 89 12.21 5.35 -2.90
C ARG A 89 11.67 5.12 -1.50
N THR A 90 10.47 5.60 -1.21
CA THR A 90 9.85 5.43 0.10
C THR A 90 9.45 3.97 0.35
N SER A 91 9.84 3.46 1.50
CA SER A 91 9.43 2.14 2.00
C SER A 91 8.40 2.30 3.11
N PHE A 92 7.53 1.31 3.27
CA PHE A 92 6.37 1.36 4.14
C PHE A 92 6.34 0.16 5.09
N ALA A 93 5.97 0.40 6.35
CA ALA A 93 5.64 -0.63 7.32
C ALA A 93 4.24 -0.37 7.86
N SER A 94 3.33 -1.32 7.67
CA SER A 94 1.90 -1.12 7.96
C SER A 94 1.36 -2.22 8.85
N GLY A 95 0.41 -1.85 9.71
CA GLY A 95 -0.42 -2.77 10.49
C GLY A 95 -1.89 -2.39 10.37
N GLY A 96 -2.78 -3.37 10.25
CA GLY A 96 -4.19 -3.06 10.00
C GLY A 96 -5.13 -4.24 10.14
N ALA A 97 -6.34 -4.04 9.65
CA ALA A 97 -7.39 -5.04 9.59
C ALA A 97 -7.91 -5.18 8.15
N GLU A 98 -8.17 -6.41 7.75
CA GLU A 98 -8.64 -6.76 6.42
C GLU A 98 -9.86 -7.67 6.51
N TRP A 99 -10.81 -7.48 5.61
CA TRP A 99 -12.05 -8.26 5.49
C TRP A 99 -12.09 -8.94 4.15
N ARG A 100 -12.37 -10.24 4.15
CA ARG A 100 -12.38 -11.05 2.94
C ARG A 100 -13.75 -11.66 2.70
N GLN A 101 -14.24 -11.53 1.47
CA GLN A 101 -15.43 -12.19 0.98
C GLN A 101 -15.07 -13.18 -0.11
N HIS A 102 -15.46 -14.45 0.08
CA HIS A 102 -15.28 -15.50 -0.91
C HIS A 102 -16.48 -15.58 -1.85
N ILE A 103 -16.20 -15.79 -3.14
CA ILE A 103 -17.18 -16.00 -4.22
C ILE A 103 -16.82 -17.25 -5.02
N LEU A 104 -17.67 -17.68 -5.92
CA LEU A 104 -17.48 -18.85 -6.78
C LEU A 104 -16.99 -20.10 -6.02
N ARG A 105 -17.74 -20.49 -4.97
CA ARG A 105 -17.41 -21.63 -4.10
C ARG A 105 -16.02 -21.54 -3.47
N GLY A 106 -15.56 -20.32 -3.19
CA GLY A 106 -14.27 -20.04 -2.55
C GLY A 106 -13.06 -20.05 -3.48
N ARG A 107 -13.24 -20.15 -4.78
CA ARG A 107 -12.15 -20.07 -5.76
C ARG A 107 -11.66 -18.64 -5.95
N LEU A 108 -12.58 -17.69 -5.90
CA LEU A 108 -12.27 -16.26 -5.95
C LEU A 108 -12.57 -15.62 -4.60
N TYR A 109 -11.90 -14.54 -4.30
CA TYR A 109 -12.23 -13.69 -3.17
C TYR A 109 -11.87 -12.23 -3.46
N GLY A 110 -12.71 -11.34 -2.95
CA GLY A 110 -12.39 -9.94 -2.78
C GLY A 110 -11.95 -9.66 -1.35
N GLN A 111 -11.04 -8.74 -1.17
CA GLN A 111 -10.58 -8.31 0.14
C GLN A 111 -10.41 -6.80 0.16
N VAL A 112 -10.80 -6.19 1.26
CA VAL A 112 -10.60 -4.77 1.54
C VAL A 112 -10.00 -4.63 2.92
N GLY A 113 -9.24 -3.59 3.14
CA GLY A 113 -8.60 -3.35 4.43
C GLY A 113 -8.31 -1.88 4.68
N ILE A 114 -7.98 -1.61 5.93
CA ILE A 114 -7.47 -0.33 6.38
C ILE A 114 -6.37 -0.56 7.42
N GLY A 115 -5.32 0.23 7.35
CA GLY A 115 -4.20 0.17 8.28
C GLY A 115 -3.61 1.53 8.60
N LEU A 116 -2.68 1.51 9.54
CA LEU A 116 -1.75 2.59 9.81
C LEU A 116 -0.37 2.19 9.29
N THR A 117 0.33 3.16 8.73
CA THR A 117 1.62 2.98 8.08
C THR A 117 2.63 3.97 8.61
N LEU A 118 3.83 3.49 8.90
CA LEU A 118 5.03 4.30 9.03
C LEU A 118 5.84 4.19 7.74
N HIS A 119 6.54 5.25 7.36
CA HIS A 119 7.39 5.25 6.20
C HIS A 119 8.74 5.94 6.46
N ASP A 120 9.73 5.65 5.63
CA ASP A 120 11.08 6.23 5.68
C ASP A 120 11.27 7.42 4.72
N GLY A 121 10.21 7.81 4.01
CA GLY A 121 10.21 8.96 3.10
C GLY A 121 10.20 10.31 3.81
N TYR A 122 10.18 11.37 3.02
CA TYR A 122 10.19 12.73 3.53
C TYR A 122 8.79 13.15 4.04
N ARG A 123 8.75 13.77 5.23
CA ARG A 123 7.57 14.56 5.61
C ARG A 123 7.48 15.77 4.70
N PHE A 124 8.57 16.51 4.61
CA PHE A 124 8.73 17.67 3.73
C PHE A 124 10.11 17.57 3.06
N THR A 125 10.15 17.68 1.75
CA THR A 125 11.40 17.78 1.02
C THR A 125 12.07 19.12 1.31
N PRO A 126 13.42 19.19 1.35
CA PRO A 126 14.11 20.45 1.56
C PRO A 126 13.86 21.41 0.41
N ASP A 127 13.53 22.66 0.72
CA ASP A 127 13.28 23.72 -0.28
C ASP A 127 14.52 23.99 -1.15
N PRO A 128 14.49 23.72 -2.47
CA PRO A 128 15.62 23.99 -3.36
C PRO A 128 15.73 25.46 -3.76
N PHE A 129 14.69 26.27 -3.50
CA PHE A 129 14.62 27.68 -3.91
C PHE A 129 14.84 28.64 -2.74
N ALA A 130 15.23 28.13 -1.57
CA ALA A 130 15.51 28.97 -0.40
C ALA A 130 16.65 29.96 -0.71
N ALA A 131 16.46 31.20 -0.27
CA ALA A 131 17.44 32.26 -0.51
C ALA A 131 18.79 31.95 0.14
N GLY A 132 19.89 32.30 -0.54
CA GLY A 132 21.26 32.16 0.00
C GLY A 132 21.84 30.74 -0.05
N LEU A 133 21.22 29.81 -0.74
CA LEU A 133 21.78 28.47 -0.92
C LEU A 133 22.99 28.49 -1.84
N PRO A 134 24.10 27.80 -1.50
CA PRO A 134 25.15 27.48 -2.45
C PRO A 134 24.60 26.69 -3.64
N ALA A 135 25.11 26.91 -4.85
CA ALA A 135 24.57 26.25 -6.06
C ALA A 135 24.57 24.73 -5.97
N GLN A 136 25.58 24.11 -5.38
CA GLN A 136 25.62 22.64 -5.18
C GLN A 136 24.51 22.16 -4.25
N GLU A 137 24.22 22.87 -3.18
CA GLU A 137 23.16 22.51 -2.24
C GLU A 137 21.77 22.72 -2.87
N ALA A 138 21.59 23.82 -3.61
CA ALA A 138 20.36 24.05 -4.36
C ALA A 138 20.09 22.90 -5.36
N GLN A 139 21.12 22.49 -6.10
CA GLN A 139 21.00 21.36 -7.03
C GLN A 139 20.66 20.05 -6.30
N ARG A 140 21.33 19.75 -5.19
CA ARG A 140 21.04 18.55 -4.39
C ARG A 140 19.59 18.53 -3.88
N ARG A 141 19.08 19.67 -3.39
CA ARG A 141 17.70 19.79 -2.95
C ARG A 141 16.71 19.68 -4.11
N TYR A 142 17.05 20.25 -5.26
CA TYR A 142 16.24 20.14 -6.47
C TYR A 142 16.15 18.69 -6.96
N ASP A 143 17.22 17.91 -6.87
CA ASP A 143 17.21 16.48 -7.21
C ASP A 143 16.34 15.66 -6.24
N ILE A 144 16.31 16.02 -4.96
CA ILE A 144 15.39 15.42 -3.97
C ILE A 144 13.95 15.79 -4.32
N TYR A 145 13.68 17.09 -4.47
CA TYR A 145 12.37 17.64 -4.81
C TYR A 145 11.73 16.96 -6.03
N ARG A 146 12.53 16.72 -7.06
CA ARG A 146 12.08 16.07 -8.30
C ARG A 146 11.88 14.55 -8.19
N ARG A 147 12.33 13.89 -7.16
CA ARG A 147 12.36 12.43 -7.08
C ARG A 147 11.72 11.85 -5.83
N ARG A 148 11.27 12.69 -4.91
CA ARG A 148 10.80 12.24 -3.62
C ARG A 148 9.49 12.94 -3.26
N THR A 149 8.54 12.14 -2.80
CA THR A 149 7.26 12.63 -2.31
C THR A 149 7.39 13.27 -0.93
N SER A 150 6.73 14.43 -0.75
CA SER A 150 6.54 15.08 0.54
C SER A 150 5.21 14.63 1.13
N PHE A 151 5.22 13.68 2.06
CA PHE A 151 3.99 13.09 2.60
C PHE A 151 3.28 13.96 3.65
N GLY A 152 3.95 14.97 4.20
CA GLY A 152 3.40 15.84 5.25
C GLY A 152 3.32 15.21 6.64
N SER A 153 3.37 13.89 6.75
CA SER A 153 3.32 13.15 8.02
C SER A 153 4.19 11.90 7.94
N GLN A 154 4.71 11.43 9.07
CA GLN A 154 5.38 10.12 9.18
C GLN A 154 4.39 8.96 9.32
N VAL A 155 3.14 9.27 9.66
CA VAL A 155 2.06 8.29 9.82
C VAL A 155 1.04 8.52 8.73
N LEU A 156 0.71 7.47 8.00
CA LEU A 156 -0.28 7.47 6.93
C LEU A 156 -1.35 6.43 7.22
N PHE A 157 -2.53 6.61 6.68
CA PHE A 157 -3.52 5.54 6.54
C PHE A 157 -3.21 4.71 5.31
N ASN A 158 -3.56 3.43 5.38
CA ASN A 158 -3.41 2.50 4.28
C ASN A 158 -4.74 1.80 3.98
N PRO A 159 -5.71 2.46 3.32
CA PRO A 159 -6.77 1.73 2.66
C PRO A 159 -6.19 0.86 1.55
N ASN A 160 -6.66 -0.38 1.46
CA ASN A 160 -6.16 -1.35 0.49
C ASN A 160 -7.27 -2.28 0.00
N ALA A 161 -7.07 -2.84 -1.18
CA ALA A 161 -7.98 -3.80 -1.76
C ALA A 161 -7.22 -4.86 -2.54
N SER A 162 -7.77 -6.07 -2.63
CA SER A 162 -7.24 -7.09 -3.52
C SER A 162 -8.34 -8.01 -4.06
N LEU A 163 -8.06 -8.57 -5.24
CA LEU A 163 -8.82 -9.67 -5.84
C LEU A 163 -7.89 -10.87 -5.94
N GLY A 164 -8.32 -11.98 -5.35
CA GLY A 164 -7.50 -13.18 -5.28
C GLY A 164 -8.16 -14.39 -5.92
N VAL A 165 -7.31 -15.21 -6.55
CA VAL A 165 -7.67 -16.52 -7.10
C VAL A 165 -6.93 -17.59 -6.32
N ARG A 166 -7.66 -18.57 -5.83
CA ARG A 166 -7.09 -19.74 -5.18
C ARG A 166 -6.57 -20.71 -6.23
N VAL A 167 -5.26 -20.97 -6.21
CA VAL A 167 -4.59 -21.89 -7.17
C VAL A 167 -4.75 -23.34 -6.68
N ASP A 168 -4.51 -23.57 -5.40
CA ASP A 168 -4.70 -24.88 -4.77
C ASP A 168 -5.16 -24.75 -3.30
N ARG A 169 -4.97 -25.81 -2.49
CA ARG A 169 -5.36 -25.83 -1.09
C ARG A 169 -4.56 -24.88 -0.20
N ARG A 170 -3.39 -24.41 -0.62
CA ARG A 170 -2.50 -23.57 0.20
C ARG A 170 -2.13 -22.26 -0.48
N TRP A 171 -2.18 -22.17 -1.80
CA TRP A 171 -1.68 -21.05 -2.55
C TRP A 171 -2.78 -20.24 -3.22
N SER A 172 -2.61 -18.94 -3.19
CA SER A 172 -3.46 -17.98 -3.90
C SER A 172 -2.61 -16.93 -4.58
N ILE A 173 -3.08 -16.40 -5.68
CA ILE A 173 -2.51 -15.24 -6.37
C ILE A 173 -3.50 -14.07 -6.18
N GLU A 174 -3.00 -12.90 -5.85
CA GLU A 174 -3.78 -11.69 -5.65
C GLU A 174 -3.27 -10.58 -6.57
N VAL A 175 -4.17 -9.84 -7.20
CA VAL A 175 -3.90 -8.48 -7.67
C VAL A 175 -4.30 -7.55 -6.53
N ALA A 176 -3.42 -6.65 -6.15
CA ALA A 176 -3.59 -5.82 -4.97
C ALA A 176 -3.28 -4.36 -5.28
N TRP A 177 -4.05 -3.50 -4.64
CA TRP A 177 -3.88 -2.06 -4.60
C TRP A 177 -3.68 -1.60 -3.17
N GLU A 178 -2.72 -0.71 -2.96
CA GLU A 178 -2.37 -0.09 -1.68
C GLU A 178 -2.36 1.42 -1.87
N HIS A 179 -3.06 2.13 -1.02
CA HIS A 179 -3.01 3.60 -0.98
C HIS A 179 -2.43 4.07 0.34
N PHE A 180 -1.58 5.09 0.30
CA PHE A 180 -0.96 5.67 1.48
C PHE A 180 -1.18 7.17 1.51
N SER A 181 -1.95 7.66 2.48
CA SER A 181 -2.22 9.08 2.67
C SER A 181 -2.73 9.35 4.09
N HIS A 182 -2.75 10.60 4.52
CA HIS A 182 -3.36 10.95 5.82
C HIS A 182 -4.57 11.89 5.71
N ARG A 183 -5.10 12.09 4.50
CA ARG A 183 -6.28 12.92 4.22
C ARG A 183 -6.22 14.31 4.86
N GLN A 184 -5.05 14.94 4.88
CA GLN A 184 -4.82 16.25 5.49
C GLN A 184 -5.15 16.35 7.00
N LEU A 185 -5.21 15.21 7.72
CA LEU A 185 -5.48 15.21 9.15
C LEU A 185 -4.27 15.66 10.00
N PHE A 186 -3.06 15.53 9.46
CA PHE A 186 -1.83 15.85 10.20
C PHE A 186 -1.07 17.06 9.64
N SER A 187 -1.34 17.44 8.41
CA SER A 187 -0.84 18.66 7.74
C SER A 187 -1.64 18.89 6.47
N ASP A 188 -1.54 20.07 5.89
CA ASP A 188 -2.19 20.39 4.60
C ASP A 188 -1.53 19.65 3.43
N GLN A 189 -0.27 19.25 3.60
CA GLN A 189 0.48 18.45 2.65
C GLN A 189 0.05 16.98 2.67
N ASN A 190 -0.55 16.48 1.61
CA ASN A 190 -0.96 15.08 1.50
C ASN A 190 -1.18 14.67 0.04
N PRO A 191 -0.11 14.51 -0.76
CA PRO A 191 -0.26 14.05 -2.15
C PRO A 191 -0.80 12.62 -2.24
N GLY A 192 -0.50 11.80 -1.21
CA GLY A 192 -0.75 10.36 -1.25
C GLY A 192 0.14 9.63 -2.25
N ILE A 193 0.07 8.32 -2.24
CA ILE A 193 0.72 7.44 -3.23
C ILE A 193 -0.08 6.16 -3.39
N ASP A 194 -0.25 5.71 -4.63
CA ASP A 194 -0.90 4.46 -4.98
C ASP A 194 0.12 3.44 -5.46
N ASN A 195 0.03 2.23 -4.98
CA ASN A 195 0.86 1.12 -5.42
C ASN A 195 -0.03 -0.04 -5.87
N ILE A 196 0.27 -0.61 -7.02
CA ILE A 196 -0.45 -1.77 -7.56
C ILE A 196 0.52 -2.93 -7.78
N GLY A 197 0.08 -4.14 -7.47
CA GLY A 197 0.99 -5.28 -7.59
C GLY A 197 0.31 -6.63 -7.58
N ILE A 198 1.16 -7.65 -7.61
CA ILE A 198 0.74 -9.05 -7.55
C ILE A 198 1.38 -9.68 -6.31
N ARG A 199 0.58 -10.44 -5.56
CA ARG A 199 1.02 -11.23 -4.41
C ARG A 199 0.84 -12.71 -4.65
N LEU A 200 1.79 -13.48 -4.20
CA LEU A 200 1.66 -14.92 -3.99
C LEU A 200 1.46 -15.17 -2.49
N SER A 201 0.30 -15.66 -2.12
CA SER A 201 -0.09 -15.92 -0.74
C SER A 201 -0.09 -17.40 -0.43
N ARG A 202 0.39 -17.79 0.76
CA ARG A 202 0.39 -19.15 1.26
C ARG A 202 -0.32 -19.23 2.61
N THR A 203 -1.30 -20.10 2.71
CA THR A 203 -1.98 -20.45 3.96
C THR A 203 -1.04 -21.28 4.85
N LEU A 204 -0.93 -20.91 6.12
CA LEU A 204 -0.08 -21.55 7.13
C LEU A 204 -0.85 -22.62 7.90
N GLY A 205 -0.11 -23.62 8.42
CA GLY A 205 -0.65 -24.75 9.18
C GLY A 205 -1.05 -25.95 8.30
N ARG A 206 -1.28 -27.07 8.96
CA ARG A 206 -1.72 -28.35 8.34
C ARG A 206 -3.20 -28.35 8.05
#